data_997d8d5b91c828889863aba3737ded3b
#
_entry.id   997d8d5b91c828889863aba3737ded3b
#
_cell.length_a   1.000
_cell.length_b   1.000
_cell.length_c   1.000
_cell.angle_alpha   90.00
_cell.angle_beta   90.00
_cell.angle_gamma   90.00
#
_symmetry.space_group_name_H-M   'P 1'
#
loop_
_entity.id
_entity.type
_entity.pdbx_description
1 polymer ?
#
loop_
_entity_poly.entity_id
_entity_poly.type
_entity_poly.pdbx_seq_one_letter_code
_entity_poly.pdbx_strand_id
1 'polypeptide(L)'
;QKKALMNSHFLVDTFTILDDRNKEKTEELVKESDLIILGGGHVPTQNKFFREIHLKKYLKEYEGVIVGVSAGSMNCAKTVYAMPELPGEYLDKKYQRYLPGLELTQTMIIPHYNEIHDDCLDGVHIFKDIAYPDSAKRTFIVLVDGSFIHIHEGKEMIHGLSYKIEKGKQTLIQEKDCMFTLDS
;
A
#
# COMPACT_ATOMS: atom_id res chain seq x y z
N GLN A 1 -11.07 12.81 1.32
CA GLN A 1 -9.67 13.25 1.14
C GLN A 1 -9.57 14.76 0.93
N LYS A 2 -10.21 15.37 -0.08
CA LYS A 2 -10.16 16.84 -0.30
C LYS A 2 -10.45 17.65 0.97
N LYS A 3 -11.57 17.32 1.67
CA LYS A 3 -11.96 17.99 2.92
C LYS A 3 -10.90 17.81 4.03
N ALA A 4 -10.25 16.66 4.10
CA ALA A 4 -9.18 16.40 5.07
C ALA A 4 -7.96 17.29 4.81
N LEU A 5 -7.51 17.39 3.55
CA LEU A 5 -6.43 18.27 3.16
C LEU A 5 -6.74 19.74 3.51
N MET A 6 -7.92 20.22 3.16
CA MET A 6 -8.33 21.60 3.47
C MET A 6 -8.40 21.85 4.99
N ASN A 7 -8.89 20.88 5.78
CA ASN A 7 -8.91 20.99 7.24
C ASN A 7 -7.50 21.00 7.85
N SER A 8 -6.51 20.44 7.16
CA SER A 8 -5.09 20.47 7.54
C SER A 8 -4.35 21.69 6.98
N HIS A 9 -5.10 22.74 6.58
CA HIS A 9 -4.58 24.01 6.06
C HIS A 9 -3.83 23.92 4.73
N PHE A 10 -3.98 22.83 3.97
CA PHE A 10 -3.48 22.80 2.59
C PHE A 10 -4.37 23.66 1.68
N LEU A 11 -3.72 24.49 0.88
CA LEU A 11 -4.41 25.18 -0.22
C LEU A 11 -4.58 24.19 -1.36
N VAL A 12 -5.84 23.91 -1.72
CA VAL A 12 -6.19 22.96 -2.78
C VAL A 12 -6.98 23.70 -3.86
N ASP A 13 -6.31 24.10 -4.91
CA ASP A 13 -6.93 24.79 -6.04
C ASP A 13 -7.76 23.80 -6.87
N THR A 14 -7.16 22.70 -7.27
CA THR A 14 -7.80 21.66 -8.08
C THR A 14 -7.76 20.31 -7.36
N PHE A 15 -8.83 19.55 -7.45
CA PHE A 15 -8.91 18.17 -6.94
C PHE A 15 -9.63 17.30 -7.98
N THR A 16 -8.89 16.41 -8.61
CA THR A 16 -9.42 15.50 -9.64
C THR A 16 -9.35 14.06 -9.15
N ILE A 17 -10.40 13.30 -9.42
CA ILE A 17 -10.40 11.84 -9.20
C ILE A 17 -10.12 11.19 -10.54
N LEU A 18 -9.02 10.45 -10.61
CA LEU A 18 -8.69 9.63 -11.77
C LEU A 18 -9.39 8.27 -11.65
N ASP A 19 -10.29 8.01 -12.60
CA ASP A 19 -11.04 6.76 -12.71
C ASP A 19 -11.37 6.44 -14.19
N ASP A 20 -12.26 5.46 -14.43
CA ASP A 20 -12.64 5.05 -15.79
C ASP A 20 -13.19 6.17 -16.68
N ARG A 21 -13.68 7.26 -16.09
CA ARG A 21 -14.29 8.39 -16.83
C ARG A 21 -13.24 9.30 -17.49
N ASN A 22 -12.01 9.27 -17.01
CA ASN A 22 -10.94 10.16 -17.47
C ASN A 22 -9.57 9.47 -17.55
N LYS A 23 -9.53 8.15 -17.60
CA LYS A 23 -8.31 7.34 -17.61
C LYS A 23 -7.38 7.63 -18.80
N GLU A 24 -7.93 8.08 -19.92
CA GLU A 24 -7.17 8.52 -21.08
C GLU A 24 -6.33 9.78 -20.81
N LYS A 25 -6.64 10.54 -19.76
CA LYS A 25 -5.91 11.73 -19.32
C LYS A 25 -4.85 11.44 -18.25
N THR A 26 -4.53 10.18 -17.99
CA THR A 26 -3.61 9.81 -16.90
C THR A 26 -2.28 10.56 -16.98
N GLU A 27 -1.67 10.65 -18.16
CA GLU A 27 -0.38 11.35 -18.34
C GLU A 27 -0.48 12.83 -18.02
N GLU A 28 -1.51 13.51 -18.53
CA GLU A 28 -1.79 14.93 -18.28
C GLU A 28 -1.99 15.17 -16.78
N LEU A 29 -2.89 14.40 -16.15
CA LEU A 29 -3.23 14.55 -14.74
C LEU A 29 -2.05 14.27 -13.81
N VAL A 30 -1.18 13.31 -14.14
CA VAL A 30 0.03 13.06 -13.36
C VAL A 30 1.01 14.24 -13.48
N LYS A 31 1.23 14.76 -14.67
CA LYS A 31 2.16 15.89 -14.90
C LYS A 31 1.71 17.20 -14.26
N GLU A 32 0.41 17.43 -14.18
CA GLU A 32 -0.16 18.67 -13.65
C GLU A 32 -0.41 18.63 -12.13
N SER A 33 -0.21 17.50 -11.48
CA SER A 33 -0.44 17.33 -10.05
C SER A 33 0.79 17.59 -9.21
N ASP A 34 0.67 18.35 -8.12
CA ASP A 34 1.71 18.47 -7.09
C ASP A 34 1.66 17.33 -6.08
N LEU A 35 0.47 16.73 -5.92
CA LEU A 35 0.20 15.65 -4.98
C LEU A 35 -0.66 14.57 -5.64
N ILE A 36 -0.19 13.33 -5.60
CA ILE A 36 -0.96 12.14 -6.01
C ILE A 36 -1.31 11.31 -4.79
N ILE A 37 -2.60 11.04 -4.60
CA ILE A 37 -3.08 10.16 -3.53
C ILE A 37 -3.56 8.85 -4.14
N LEU A 38 -2.85 7.76 -3.86
CA LEU A 38 -3.26 6.41 -4.18
C LEU A 38 -4.18 5.93 -3.06
N GLY A 39 -5.48 5.94 -3.30
CA GLY A 39 -6.50 5.66 -2.28
C GLY A 39 -6.57 4.21 -1.86
N GLY A 40 -7.42 3.93 -0.85
CA GLY A 40 -7.76 2.57 -0.44
C GLY A 40 -8.74 1.88 -1.38
N GLY A 41 -8.98 0.60 -1.14
CA GLY A 41 -9.90 -0.25 -1.88
C GLY A 41 -9.38 -1.68 -1.97
N HIS A 42 -9.95 -2.49 -2.84
CA HIS A 42 -9.50 -3.86 -3.07
C HIS A 42 -8.17 -3.89 -3.85
N VAL A 43 -7.13 -4.47 -3.26
CA VAL A 43 -5.76 -4.42 -3.78
C VAL A 43 -5.62 -4.92 -5.22
N PRO A 44 -6.12 -6.13 -5.59
CA PRO A 44 -6.00 -6.62 -6.97
C PRO A 44 -6.75 -5.77 -7.99
N THR A 45 -7.93 -5.26 -7.62
CA THR A 45 -8.74 -4.41 -8.51
C THR A 45 -8.02 -3.11 -8.81
N GLN A 46 -7.48 -2.45 -7.78
CA GLN A 46 -6.72 -1.23 -7.94
C GLN A 46 -5.41 -1.47 -8.73
N ASN A 47 -4.71 -2.57 -8.45
CA ASN A 47 -3.51 -2.97 -9.21
C ASN A 47 -3.81 -3.13 -10.71
N LYS A 48 -4.91 -3.80 -11.03
CA LYS A 48 -5.35 -3.96 -12.43
C LYS A 48 -5.59 -2.62 -13.10
N PHE A 49 -6.30 -1.70 -12.43
CA PHE A 49 -6.55 -0.36 -12.94
C PHE A 49 -5.24 0.43 -13.15
N PHE A 50 -4.31 0.43 -12.18
CA PHE A 50 -3.02 1.10 -12.31
C PHE A 50 -2.19 0.58 -13.48
N ARG A 51 -2.27 -0.71 -13.77
CA ARG A 51 -1.62 -1.32 -14.94
C ARG A 51 -2.30 -0.92 -16.24
N GLU A 52 -3.63 -0.90 -16.27
CA GLU A 52 -4.43 -0.51 -17.44
C GLU A 52 -4.10 0.93 -17.88
N ILE A 53 -4.01 1.84 -16.93
CA ILE A 53 -3.68 3.26 -17.20
C ILE A 53 -2.16 3.51 -17.30
N HIS A 54 -1.33 2.48 -17.28
CA HIS A 54 0.14 2.58 -17.32
C HIS A 54 0.74 3.54 -16.26
N LEU A 55 0.10 3.65 -15.08
CA LEU A 55 0.47 4.61 -14.04
C LEU A 55 1.95 4.57 -13.68
N LYS A 56 2.52 3.36 -13.52
CA LYS A 56 3.95 3.16 -13.22
C LYS A 56 4.88 3.90 -14.20
N LYS A 57 4.53 3.95 -15.49
CA LYS A 57 5.33 4.65 -16.51
C LYS A 57 5.41 6.14 -16.21
N TYR A 58 4.29 6.75 -15.89
CA TYR A 58 4.20 8.20 -15.66
C TYR A 58 4.78 8.62 -14.30
N LEU A 59 4.70 7.74 -13.29
CA LEU A 59 5.28 8.02 -11.96
C LEU A 59 6.82 7.98 -11.94
N LYS A 60 7.48 7.41 -12.96
CA LYS A 60 8.96 7.39 -13.01
C LYS A 60 9.60 8.76 -13.15
N GLU A 61 8.90 9.70 -13.80
CA GLU A 61 9.36 11.05 -14.05
C GLU A 61 8.61 12.09 -13.20
N TYR A 62 7.81 11.61 -12.25
CA TYR A 62 7.01 12.47 -11.38
C TYR A 62 7.86 12.95 -10.21
N GLU A 63 7.95 14.28 -10.04
CA GLU A 63 8.77 14.93 -9.00
C GLU A 63 7.95 15.42 -7.79
N GLY A 64 6.61 15.32 -7.86
CA GLY A 64 5.72 15.72 -6.77
C GLY A 64 5.63 14.67 -5.65
N VAL A 65 4.71 14.87 -4.74
CA VAL A 65 4.50 13.99 -3.58
C VAL A 65 3.50 12.88 -3.91
N ILE A 66 3.84 11.64 -3.55
CA ILE A 66 2.93 10.49 -3.65
C ILE A 66 2.57 10.01 -2.25
N VAL A 67 1.28 9.86 -1.98
CA VAL A 67 0.76 9.31 -0.72
C VAL A 67 -0.04 8.05 -1.02
N GLY A 68 0.44 6.91 -0.54
CA GLY A 68 -0.31 5.65 -0.59
C GLY A 68 -1.11 5.43 0.69
N VAL A 69 -2.37 5.09 0.55
CA VAL A 69 -3.28 4.80 1.68
C VAL A 69 -3.87 3.40 1.50
N SER A 70 -3.73 2.52 2.52
CA SER A 70 -4.29 1.15 2.47
C SER A 70 -3.83 0.39 1.21
N ALA A 71 -4.75 -0.06 0.35
CA ALA A 71 -4.42 -0.71 -0.92
C ALA A 71 -3.46 0.12 -1.79
N GLY A 72 -3.57 1.46 -1.75
CA GLY A 72 -2.66 2.35 -2.46
C GLY A 72 -1.23 2.25 -1.95
N SER A 73 -1.02 2.13 -0.63
CA SER A 73 0.31 1.91 -0.05
C SER A 73 0.87 0.53 -0.44
N MET A 74 0.05 -0.52 -0.45
CA MET A 74 0.47 -1.85 -0.88
C MET A 74 0.88 -1.88 -2.35
N ASN A 75 0.14 -1.19 -3.21
CA ASN A 75 0.43 -1.09 -4.65
C ASN A 75 1.68 -0.25 -4.98
N CYS A 76 2.22 0.53 -4.03
CA CYS A 76 3.52 1.21 -4.19
C CYS A 76 4.69 0.23 -4.32
N ALA A 77 4.59 -0.97 -3.76
CA ALA A 77 5.67 -1.95 -3.78
C ALA A 77 6.00 -2.43 -5.20
N LYS A 78 7.26 -2.87 -5.39
CA LYS A 78 7.67 -3.59 -6.62
C LYS A 78 6.92 -4.90 -6.76
N THR A 79 6.83 -5.66 -5.67
CA THR A 79 5.96 -6.83 -5.56
C THR A 79 4.89 -6.51 -4.55
N VAL A 80 3.65 -6.47 -4.98
CA VAL A 80 2.48 -6.24 -4.12
C VAL A 80 2.10 -7.55 -3.47
N TYR A 81 1.94 -7.55 -2.16
CA TYR A 81 1.32 -8.67 -1.47
C TYR A 81 -0.19 -8.44 -1.41
N ALA A 82 -0.92 -9.01 -2.34
CA ALA A 82 -2.38 -9.00 -2.38
C ALA A 82 -2.90 -10.16 -1.49
N MET A 83 -2.87 -9.95 -0.19
CA MET A 83 -3.46 -10.91 0.75
C MET A 83 -4.96 -11.04 0.46
N PRO A 84 -5.55 -12.26 0.52
CA PRO A 84 -6.99 -12.42 0.37
C PRO A 84 -7.75 -11.57 1.39
N GLU A 85 -8.74 -10.81 0.92
CA GLU A 85 -9.53 -9.88 1.74
C GLU A 85 -11.05 -9.98 1.48
N LEU A 86 -11.46 -10.60 0.39
CA LEU A 86 -12.87 -10.81 0.09
C LEU A 86 -13.28 -12.28 0.21
N PRO A 87 -14.54 -12.58 0.61
CA PRO A 87 -15.03 -13.95 0.70
C PRO A 87 -14.82 -14.74 -0.59
N GLY A 88 -14.27 -15.95 -0.45
CA GLY A 88 -13.95 -16.85 -1.55
C GLY A 88 -12.55 -16.72 -2.12
N GLU A 89 -11.83 -15.63 -1.87
CA GLU A 89 -10.49 -15.42 -2.42
C GLU A 89 -9.44 -16.38 -1.87
N TYR A 90 -9.52 -16.71 -0.59
CA TYR A 90 -8.61 -17.70 0.00
C TYR A 90 -8.83 -19.10 -0.60
N LEU A 91 -10.07 -19.44 -0.93
CA LEU A 91 -10.44 -20.71 -1.52
C LEU A 91 -10.17 -20.83 -3.01
N ASP A 92 -10.03 -19.70 -3.70
CA ASP A 92 -9.73 -19.68 -5.14
C ASP A 92 -8.27 -20.04 -5.40
N LYS A 93 -8.02 -21.24 -5.92
CA LYS A 93 -6.68 -21.71 -6.31
C LYS A 93 -6.00 -20.87 -7.39
N LYS A 94 -6.73 -20.01 -8.09
CA LYS A 94 -6.21 -19.12 -9.13
C LYS A 94 -5.90 -17.72 -8.58
N TYR A 95 -6.27 -17.44 -7.33
CA TYR A 95 -6.01 -16.16 -6.71
C TYR A 95 -4.50 -15.87 -6.63
N GLN A 96 -4.11 -14.73 -7.15
CA GLN A 96 -2.70 -14.32 -7.22
C GLN A 96 -2.35 -13.42 -6.04
N ARG A 97 -1.71 -13.98 -5.04
CA ARG A 97 -1.28 -13.24 -3.83
C ARG A 97 -0.13 -12.26 -4.07
N TYR A 98 0.58 -12.40 -5.19
CA TYR A 98 1.72 -11.54 -5.52
C TYR A 98 1.54 -10.95 -6.91
N LEU A 99 1.51 -9.62 -6.98
CA LEU A 99 1.28 -8.89 -8.21
C LEU A 99 2.44 -7.93 -8.50
N PRO A 100 2.72 -7.59 -9.75
CA PRO A 100 3.66 -6.51 -10.06
C PRO A 100 3.03 -5.16 -9.69
N GLY A 101 3.73 -4.36 -8.88
CA GLY A 101 3.26 -3.05 -8.45
C GLY A 101 3.93 -1.87 -9.14
N LEU A 102 3.77 -0.69 -8.53
CA LEU A 102 4.27 0.58 -9.07
C LEU A 102 5.80 0.73 -8.95
N GLU A 103 6.46 -0.08 -8.10
CA GLU A 103 7.92 -0.06 -7.90
C GLU A 103 8.45 1.26 -7.31
N LEU A 104 7.67 1.90 -6.47
CA LEU A 104 8.07 3.07 -5.70
C LEU A 104 8.85 2.69 -4.44
N THR A 105 8.71 1.45 -3.97
CA THR A 105 9.42 0.85 -2.85
C THR A 105 9.67 -0.65 -3.09
N GLN A 106 10.64 -1.23 -2.38
CA GLN A 106 10.84 -2.69 -2.34
C GLN A 106 10.00 -3.34 -1.21
N THR A 107 9.51 -2.54 -0.28
CA THR A 107 8.84 -3.00 0.95
C THR A 107 7.41 -3.45 0.66
N MET A 108 7.09 -4.68 1.04
CA MET A 108 5.71 -5.19 1.05
C MET A 108 5.05 -4.84 2.38
N ILE A 109 3.95 -4.07 2.31
CA ILE A 109 3.22 -3.56 3.47
C ILE A 109 1.95 -4.39 3.70
N ILE A 110 1.63 -4.64 4.97
CA ILE A 110 0.31 -5.07 5.44
C ILE A 110 -0.21 -3.95 6.34
N PRO A 111 -1.17 -3.14 5.90
CA PRO A 111 -1.79 -2.08 6.71
C PRO A 111 -2.87 -2.65 7.64
N HIS A 112 -3.45 -1.77 8.46
CA HIS A 112 -4.63 -2.06 9.30
C HIS A 112 -4.45 -3.20 10.32
N TYR A 113 -3.26 -3.31 10.92
CA TYR A 113 -2.95 -4.41 11.84
C TYR A 113 -4.04 -4.65 12.89
N ASN A 114 -4.50 -3.60 13.55
CA ASN A 114 -5.50 -3.73 14.64
C ASN A 114 -6.87 -4.21 14.16
N GLU A 115 -7.20 -3.98 12.90
CA GLU A 115 -8.48 -4.40 12.34
C GLU A 115 -8.46 -5.85 11.88
N ILE A 116 -7.33 -6.30 11.29
CA ILE A 116 -7.27 -7.58 10.58
C ILE A 116 -6.49 -8.68 11.32
N HIS A 117 -5.78 -8.35 12.41
CA HIS A 117 -4.90 -9.29 13.11
C HIS A 117 -5.64 -10.53 13.60
N ASP A 118 -6.81 -10.33 14.21
CA ASP A 118 -7.63 -11.40 14.79
C ASP A 118 -8.78 -11.85 13.87
N ASP A 119 -8.86 -11.28 12.65
CA ASP A 119 -9.92 -11.59 11.71
C ASP A 119 -9.77 -12.97 11.05
N CYS A 120 -10.91 -13.49 10.62
CA CYS A 120 -11.01 -14.74 9.87
C CYS A 120 -11.65 -14.47 8.49
N LEU A 121 -11.10 -15.12 7.48
CA LEU A 121 -11.63 -15.12 6.12
C LEU A 121 -11.77 -16.58 5.64
N ASP A 122 -12.92 -16.93 5.07
CA ASP A 122 -13.18 -18.26 4.52
C ASP A 122 -12.87 -19.41 5.53
N GLY A 123 -13.04 -19.15 6.83
CA GLY A 123 -12.83 -20.13 7.91
C GLY A 123 -11.39 -20.26 8.42
N VAL A 124 -10.46 -19.40 7.97
CA VAL A 124 -9.07 -19.38 8.43
C VAL A 124 -8.70 -18.02 9.02
N HIS A 125 -7.75 -17.99 9.96
CA HIS A 125 -7.21 -16.75 10.51
C HIS A 125 -6.27 -16.06 9.52
N ILE A 126 -6.50 -14.79 9.25
CA ILE A 126 -5.75 -14.01 8.25
C ILE A 126 -4.24 -14.03 8.56
N PHE A 127 -3.84 -13.72 9.77
CA PHE A 127 -2.41 -13.69 10.11
C PHE A 127 -1.84 -15.11 10.28
N LYS A 128 -2.47 -15.94 11.10
CA LYS A 128 -1.95 -17.25 11.46
C LYS A 128 -1.86 -18.21 10.28
N ASP A 129 -2.91 -18.24 9.45
CA ASP A 129 -3.07 -19.27 8.42
C ASP A 129 -2.72 -18.74 7.00
N ILE A 130 -2.60 -17.40 6.84
CA ILE A 130 -2.28 -16.78 5.55
C ILE A 130 -0.95 -16.02 5.62
N ALA A 131 -0.87 -14.92 6.38
CA ALA A 131 0.29 -14.03 6.35
C ALA A 131 1.57 -14.70 6.88
N TYR A 132 1.51 -15.45 7.98
CA TYR A 132 2.69 -16.14 8.51
C TYR A 132 3.23 -17.21 7.56
N PRO A 133 2.42 -18.13 7.00
CA PRO A 133 2.88 -19.08 5.99
C PRO A 133 3.45 -18.38 4.74
N ASP A 134 2.82 -17.31 4.26
CA ASP A 134 3.27 -16.56 3.09
C ASP A 134 4.61 -15.85 3.32
N SER A 135 4.95 -15.54 4.57
CA SER A 135 6.23 -14.94 4.97
C SER A 135 7.43 -15.90 4.99
N ALA A 136 7.23 -17.18 4.67
CA ALA A 136 8.31 -18.18 4.72
C ALA A 136 9.54 -17.81 3.89
N LYS A 137 9.35 -17.11 2.77
CA LYS A 137 10.42 -16.64 1.86
C LYS A 137 10.35 -15.14 1.58
N ARG A 138 9.61 -14.39 2.36
CA ARG A 138 9.36 -12.96 2.16
C ARG A 138 9.27 -12.25 3.49
N THR A 139 9.51 -10.95 3.45
CA THR A 139 9.36 -10.08 4.62
C THR A 139 8.20 -9.13 4.38
N PHE A 140 7.33 -8.99 5.35
CA PHE A 140 6.25 -8.01 5.35
C PHE A 140 6.47 -7.01 6.48
N ILE A 141 6.26 -5.73 6.19
CA ILE A 141 6.17 -4.68 7.19
C ILE A 141 4.69 -4.46 7.49
N VAL A 142 4.32 -4.64 8.75
CA VAL A 142 2.95 -4.54 9.23
C VAL A 142 2.78 -3.21 9.94
N LEU A 143 1.86 -2.39 9.47
CA LEU A 143 1.61 -1.05 9.99
C LEU A 143 0.31 -1.01 10.79
N VAL A 144 0.39 -0.44 11.98
CA VAL A 144 -0.78 -0.07 12.77
C VAL A 144 -1.35 1.24 12.21
N ASP A 145 -2.66 1.45 12.30
CA ASP A 145 -3.28 2.69 11.83
C ASP A 145 -2.67 3.91 12.51
N GLY A 146 -2.33 4.92 11.71
CA GLY A 146 -1.57 6.09 12.12
C GLY A 146 -0.07 5.96 11.90
N SER A 147 0.44 4.76 11.57
CA SER A 147 1.83 4.54 11.17
C SER A 147 1.99 4.66 9.66
N PHE A 148 3.19 5.05 9.23
CA PHE A 148 3.48 5.20 7.80
C PHE A 148 4.97 4.98 7.51
N ILE A 149 5.29 4.74 6.24
CA ILE A 149 6.66 4.71 5.72
C ILE A 149 6.88 5.99 4.93
N HIS A 150 7.88 6.77 5.34
CA HIS A 150 8.36 7.93 4.62
C HIS A 150 9.56 7.54 3.75
N ILE A 151 9.46 7.79 2.45
CA ILE A 151 10.52 7.50 1.48
C ILE A 151 11.07 8.81 0.94
N HIS A 152 12.35 9.04 1.16
CA HIS A 152 13.03 10.24 0.67
C HIS A 152 14.48 9.88 0.30
N GLU A 153 14.93 10.29 -0.88
CA GLU A 153 16.28 10.03 -1.40
C GLU A 153 16.70 8.55 -1.31
N GLY A 154 15.76 7.64 -1.58
CA GLY A 154 16.00 6.19 -1.54
C GLY A 154 16.08 5.58 -0.13
N LYS A 155 15.89 6.37 0.92
CA LYS A 155 15.80 5.89 2.30
C LYS A 155 14.34 5.71 2.71
N GLU A 156 14.06 4.59 3.35
CA GLU A 156 12.74 4.27 3.88
C GLU A 156 12.76 4.36 5.41
N MET A 157 11.92 5.21 5.99
CA MET A 157 11.81 5.41 7.43
C MET A 157 10.39 5.09 7.88
N ILE A 158 10.25 4.21 8.86
CA ILE A 158 8.96 3.89 9.47
C ILE A 158 8.71 4.87 10.62
N HIS A 159 7.51 5.41 10.65
CA HIS A 159 7.00 6.23 11.74
C HIS A 159 5.81 5.53 12.38
N GLY A 160 5.83 5.41 13.71
CA GLY A 160 4.76 4.81 14.50
C GLY A 160 4.89 3.31 14.70
N LEU A 161 3.92 2.74 15.43
CA LEU A 161 3.92 1.34 15.83
C LEU A 161 3.87 0.39 14.64
N SER A 162 4.84 -0.49 14.54
CA SER A 162 4.96 -1.40 13.42
C SER A 162 5.65 -2.72 13.77
N TYR A 163 5.36 -3.74 12.99
CA TYR A 163 5.92 -5.07 13.15
C TYR A 163 6.53 -5.56 11.83
N LYS A 164 7.41 -6.53 11.95
CA LYS A 164 7.92 -7.31 10.82
C LYS A 164 7.41 -8.74 10.92
N ILE A 165 6.93 -9.28 9.80
CA ILE A 165 6.65 -10.71 9.66
C ILE A 165 7.68 -11.30 8.70
N GLU A 166 8.45 -12.26 9.19
CA GLU A 166 9.46 -12.96 8.42
C GLU A 166 9.59 -14.40 8.94
N LYS A 167 9.69 -15.37 8.02
CA LYS A 167 9.84 -16.80 8.34
C LYS A 167 8.79 -17.32 9.33
N GLY A 168 7.55 -16.86 9.16
CA GLY A 168 6.41 -17.25 10.00
C GLY A 168 6.38 -16.62 11.38
N LYS A 169 7.22 -15.62 11.66
CA LYS A 169 7.30 -14.98 12.97
C LYS A 169 7.07 -13.48 12.85
N GLN A 170 6.33 -12.94 13.82
CA GLN A 170 6.13 -11.52 13.99
C GLN A 170 7.08 -10.98 15.06
N THR A 171 7.71 -9.85 14.79
CA THR A 171 8.56 -9.12 15.72
C THR A 171 8.21 -7.64 15.71
N LEU A 172 8.19 -7.00 16.87
CA LEU A 172 8.12 -5.55 16.99
C LEU A 172 9.40 -4.95 16.43
N ILE A 173 9.29 -3.99 15.51
CA ILE A 173 10.45 -3.27 14.95
C ILE A 173 10.43 -1.80 15.28
N GLN A 174 9.26 -1.25 15.59
CA GLN A 174 9.10 0.16 15.90
C GLN A 174 8.01 0.36 16.94
N GLU A 175 8.31 1.11 17.99
CA GLU A 175 7.33 1.53 18.99
C GLU A 175 6.54 2.76 18.52
N LYS A 176 5.42 3.02 19.19
CA LYS A 176 4.62 4.21 18.93
C LYS A 176 5.49 5.47 19.13
N ASP A 177 5.30 6.45 18.27
CA ASP A 177 5.96 7.76 18.31
C ASP A 177 7.49 7.75 18.12
N CYS A 178 8.07 6.63 17.71
CA CYS A 178 9.48 6.52 17.34
C CYS A 178 9.68 6.46 15.80
N MET A 179 10.93 6.35 15.37
CA MET A 179 11.33 6.32 13.97
C MET A 179 12.39 5.25 13.73
N PHE A 180 12.24 4.46 12.68
CA PHE A 180 13.14 3.36 12.32
C PHE A 180 13.49 3.43 10.82
N THR A 181 14.76 3.25 10.47
CA THR A 181 15.22 3.20 9.07
C THR A 181 15.23 1.75 8.59
N LEU A 182 14.62 1.51 7.44
CA LEU A 182 14.71 0.24 6.75
C LEU A 182 16.01 0.21 5.95
N ASP A 183 16.88 -0.75 6.26
CA ASP A 183 18.06 -1.02 5.44
C ASP A 183 17.62 -1.71 4.14
N SER A 184 18.05 -1.14 3.03
CA SER A 184 17.75 -1.59 1.66
C SER A 184 18.53 -2.83 1.28
#